data_7019ae0ef03c8157b19922b11b2640dd
#
_entry.id   7019ae0ef03c8157b19922b11b2640dd
#
_cell.length_a   1.000
_cell.length_b   1.000
_cell.length_c   1.000
_cell.angle_alpha   90.00
_cell.angle_beta   90.00
_cell.angle_gamma   90.00
#
_symmetry.space_group_name_H-M   'P 1'
#
loop_
_entity.id
_entity.type
_entity.pdbx_description
1 polymer ?
#
loop_
_entity_poly.entity_id
_entity_poly.type
_entity_poly.pdbx_seq_one_letter_code
_entity_poly.pdbx_strand_id
1 'polypeptide(L)'
;MKIIDKNVSTYETLQKGFNLRWPPNVEQGAETIYICTTPDEVFAATNTALAAGNRITVRSGGHCYEGFVSNKLSTERLSIIDLGEMSGLDYDEDKTITSLWDANKNTYRFKSLTGNQNWNGYVSLYKRSGRTIPGGSCYSVGVGGHISGGGYGLLSRLHGLTVDWVTGVDILVPVGNAHRLAFRHVRADSVSEVDRELLMACCGAGGGNFGIIIAYYFDDLPKAPQKAYWIPLTYPWSSLKATFPAFLKAYWQWFADNDVNATSTKEGVGNGGLFTLLKLNHIDASDNVVLAIQYTGPNGQVGGANDIPLNDFIEKMNAAAGMTPTIYDDFILPNIPPFKHLYPGRKIGRTVDESASMDWLHVTQMINGSGSNQRGKYKSDYQIKQFSDEMCHALLTHLTTATADKRFNQSLVQIDSYGGAINS
;
A
#
# COMPACT_ATOMS: atom_id res chain seq x y z
N MET A 1 -7.21 -2.12 -27.68
CA MET A 1 -7.06 -0.75 -27.17
C MET A 1 -8.34 0.05 -27.35
N LYS A 2 -8.84 0.72 -26.28
CA LYS A 2 -9.95 1.65 -26.34
C LYS A 2 -9.44 3.07 -26.13
N ILE A 3 -9.93 4.00 -26.94
CA ILE A 3 -9.51 5.42 -26.88
C ILE A 3 -10.67 6.24 -26.31
N ILE A 4 -10.39 7.00 -25.28
CA ILE A 4 -11.36 7.89 -24.59
C ILE A 4 -10.84 9.31 -24.68
N ASP A 5 -11.60 10.19 -25.30
CA ASP A 5 -11.38 11.61 -25.36
C ASP A 5 -12.59 12.40 -24.79
N LYS A 6 -12.52 13.72 -24.83
CA LYS A 6 -13.56 14.62 -24.27
C LYS A 6 -14.96 14.47 -24.90
N ASN A 7 -15.06 13.82 -26.07
CA ASN A 7 -16.33 13.58 -26.76
C ASN A 7 -17.02 12.28 -26.31
N VAL A 8 -16.30 11.43 -25.58
CA VAL A 8 -16.84 10.17 -25.06
C VAL A 8 -17.56 10.42 -23.74
N SER A 9 -18.80 10.00 -23.61
CA SER A 9 -19.65 10.25 -22.43
C SER A 9 -19.06 9.82 -21.09
N THR A 10 -18.16 8.80 -21.07
CA THR A 10 -17.51 8.30 -19.87
C THR A 10 -16.22 9.06 -19.51
N TYR A 11 -15.79 10.03 -20.33
CA TYR A 11 -14.53 10.73 -20.16
C TYR A 11 -14.40 11.41 -18.79
N GLU A 12 -15.43 12.13 -18.33
CA GLU A 12 -15.37 12.85 -17.06
C GLU A 12 -15.12 11.94 -15.84
N THR A 13 -15.61 10.74 -15.90
CA THR A 13 -15.36 9.72 -14.86
C THR A 13 -13.98 9.12 -15.04
N LEU A 14 -13.63 8.69 -16.24
CA LEU A 14 -12.40 7.95 -16.50
C LEU A 14 -11.13 8.79 -16.43
N GLN A 15 -11.21 10.13 -16.58
CA GLN A 15 -10.05 10.98 -16.36
C GLN A 15 -9.60 11.05 -14.90
N LYS A 16 -10.49 10.73 -13.95
CA LYS A 16 -10.23 10.77 -12.50
C LYS A 16 -9.64 9.44 -12.02
N GLY A 17 -8.93 9.52 -10.91
CA GLY A 17 -8.51 8.36 -10.13
C GLY A 17 -9.26 8.29 -8.80
N PHE A 18 -8.69 7.57 -7.85
CA PHE A 18 -9.22 7.42 -6.49
C PHE A 18 -9.32 8.78 -5.76
N ASN A 19 -8.30 9.64 -5.89
CA ASN A 19 -8.37 10.99 -5.34
C ASN A 19 -9.08 11.92 -6.32
N LEU A 20 -10.36 12.21 -6.04
CA LEU A 20 -11.23 13.06 -6.85
C LEU A 20 -10.80 14.55 -6.88
N ARG A 21 -9.73 14.92 -6.20
CA ARG A 21 -9.13 16.25 -6.30
C ARG A 21 -8.54 16.50 -7.69
N TRP A 22 -8.16 15.42 -8.41
CA TRP A 22 -7.44 15.49 -9.65
C TRP A 22 -8.14 14.75 -10.80
N PRO A 23 -8.22 15.37 -11.98
CA PRO A 23 -7.98 16.79 -12.24
C PRO A 23 -9.09 17.65 -11.60
N PRO A 24 -8.82 18.92 -11.26
CA PRO A 24 -9.81 19.80 -10.63
C PRO A 24 -10.96 20.15 -11.57
N ASN A 25 -10.71 20.17 -12.88
CA ASN A 25 -11.71 20.39 -13.93
C ASN A 25 -11.30 19.64 -15.21
N VAL A 26 -12.18 19.64 -16.21
CA VAL A 26 -12.01 18.93 -17.48
C VAL A 26 -10.84 19.48 -18.31
N GLU A 27 -10.60 20.79 -18.27
CA GLU A 27 -9.55 21.46 -19.03
C GLU A 27 -8.16 21.07 -18.57
N GLN A 28 -8.01 20.75 -17.28
CA GLN A 28 -6.76 20.28 -16.69
C GLN A 28 -6.58 18.77 -16.76
N GLY A 29 -7.54 18.04 -17.31
CA GLY A 29 -7.46 16.62 -17.55
C GLY A 29 -6.68 16.24 -18.82
N ALA A 30 -6.52 14.94 -19.04
CA ALA A 30 -5.84 14.42 -20.23
C ALA A 30 -6.63 14.70 -21.51
N GLU A 31 -5.92 14.92 -22.63
CA GLU A 31 -6.56 14.99 -23.96
C GLU A 31 -7.13 13.62 -24.36
N THR A 32 -6.37 12.55 -24.01
CA THR A 32 -6.72 11.19 -24.41
C THR A 32 -6.32 10.21 -23.33
N ILE A 33 -7.15 9.20 -23.12
CA ILE A 33 -6.88 8.05 -22.27
C ILE A 33 -6.89 6.83 -23.18
N TYR A 34 -5.77 6.12 -23.24
CA TYR A 34 -5.60 4.86 -23.96
C TYR A 34 -5.73 3.69 -23.00
N ILE A 35 -6.85 2.97 -23.04
CA ILE A 35 -7.07 1.77 -22.22
C ILE A 35 -6.47 0.59 -22.99
N CYS A 36 -5.40 0.02 -22.46
CA CYS A 36 -4.62 -1.04 -23.08
C CYS A 36 -4.84 -2.37 -22.35
N THR A 37 -4.96 -3.44 -23.12
CA THR A 37 -5.12 -4.82 -22.63
C THR A 37 -3.91 -5.70 -22.91
N THR A 38 -3.03 -5.26 -23.83
CA THR A 38 -1.83 -6.00 -24.23
C THR A 38 -0.60 -5.10 -24.32
N PRO A 39 0.62 -5.65 -24.22
CA PRO A 39 1.85 -4.87 -24.42
C PRO A 39 1.93 -4.18 -25.79
N ASP A 40 1.46 -4.83 -26.86
CA ASP A 40 1.45 -4.23 -28.21
C ASP A 40 0.54 -3.00 -28.27
N GLU A 41 -0.58 -3.01 -27.55
CA GLU A 41 -1.46 -1.86 -27.42
C GLU A 41 -0.80 -0.73 -26.63
N VAL A 42 -0.03 -1.06 -25.58
CA VAL A 42 0.77 -0.06 -24.83
C VAL A 42 1.81 0.58 -25.76
N PHE A 43 2.51 -0.22 -26.55
CA PHE A 43 3.49 0.27 -27.51
C PHE A 43 2.84 1.21 -28.55
N ALA A 44 1.72 0.81 -29.14
CA ALA A 44 1.00 1.59 -30.14
C ALA A 44 0.45 2.90 -29.56
N ALA A 45 -0.16 2.85 -28.39
CA ALA A 45 -0.71 4.01 -27.67
C ALA A 45 0.40 5.03 -27.33
N THR A 46 1.54 4.53 -26.83
CA THR A 46 2.69 5.35 -26.46
C THR A 46 3.25 6.07 -27.68
N ASN A 47 3.46 5.37 -28.80
CA ASN A 47 3.91 5.98 -30.05
C ASN A 47 2.93 7.03 -30.57
N THR A 48 1.63 6.75 -30.52
CA THR A 48 0.57 7.69 -30.95
C THR A 48 0.60 8.96 -30.09
N ALA A 49 0.71 8.83 -28.78
CA ALA A 49 0.77 9.98 -27.86
C ALA A 49 2.04 10.83 -28.09
N LEU A 50 3.20 10.18 -28.26
CA LEU A 50 4.46 10.85 -28.55
C LEU A 50 4.42 11.58 -29.90
N ALA A 51 3.90 10.95 -30.94
CA ALA A 51 3.75 11.56 -32.27
C ALA A 51 2.83 12.80 -32.24
N ALA A 52 1.84 12.79 -31.33
CA ALA A 52 0.96 13.96 -31.09
C ALA A 52 1.62 15.05 -30.23
N GLY A 53 2.86 14.87 -29.76
CA GLY A 53 3.55 15.80 -28.88
C GLY A 53 2.98 15.86 -27.45
N ASN A 54 2.30 14.83 -27.00
CA ASN A 54 1.71 14.79 -25.68
C ASN A 54 2.72 14.26 -24.65
N ARG A 55 2.72 14.85 -23.45
CA ARG A 55 3.30 14.20 -22.29
C ARG A 55 2.52 12.91 -21.98
N ILE A 56 3.26 11.87 -21.62
CA ILE A 56 2.67 10.58 -21.25
C ILE A 56 2.71 10.42 -19.74
N THR A 57 1.61 9.93 -19.19
CA THR A 57 1.54 9.37 -17.84
C THR A 57 0.98 7.96 -17.89
N VAL A 58 1.30 7.17 -16.88
CA VAL A 58 0.88 5.77 -16.79
C VAL A 58 -0.06 5.59 -15.63
N ARG A 59 -1.17 4.89 -15.85
CA ARG A 59 -2.14 4.55 -14.82
C ARG A 59 -2.31 3.04 -14.73
N SER A 60 -2.11 2.50 -13.53
CA SER A 60 -2.48 1.14 -13.16
C SER A 60 -3.84 1.18 -12.44
N GLY A 61 -3.90 1.09 -11.10
CA GLY A 61 -5.13 1.16 -10.32
C GLY A 61 -5.69 2.57 -10.06
N GLY A 62 -5.00 3.63 -10.50
CA GLY A 62 -5.50 5.01 -10.38
C GLY A 62 -5.41 5.63 -8.98
N HIS A 63 -4.58 5.10 -8.07
CA HIS A 63 -4.45 5.57 -6.68
C HIS A 63 -3.40 6.68 -6.45
N CYS A 64 -2.98 7.40 -7.48
CA CYS A 64 -2.07 8.53 -7.31
C CYS A 64 -2.72 9.66 -6.50
N TYR A 65 -2.16 10.01 -5.33
CA TYR A 65 -2.70 11.03 -4.44
C TYR A 65 -2.44 12.47 -4.90
N GLU A 66 -1.34 12.72 -5.60
CA GLU A 66 -0.85 14.07 -5.91
C GLU A 66 -1.18 14.56 -7.33
N GLY A 67 -1.98 13.80 -8.10
CA GLY A 67 -2.42 14.21 -9.42
C GLY A 67 -1.39 14.07 -10.54
N PHE A 68 -0.23 13.42 -10.31
CA PHE A 68 0.83 13.26 -11.31
C PHE A 68 0.37 12.53 -12.57
N VAL A 69 -0.63 11.66 -12.45
CA VAL A 69 -1.18 10.88 -13.56
C VAL A 69 -2.27 11.66 -14.31
N SER A 70 -3.22 12.24 -13.59
CA SER A 70 -4.46 12.73 -14.16
C SER A 70 -4.47 14.23 -14.47
N ASN A 71 -3.47 14.99 -14.00
CA ASN A 71 -3.46 16.43 -14.09
C ASN A 71 -2.37 16.96 -15.01
N LYS A 72 -2.71 17.89 -15.88
CA LYS A 72 -1.74 18.62 -16.71
C LYS A 72 -0.83 19.49 -15.86
N LEU A 73 0.42 19.64 -16.33
CA LEU A 73 1.34 20.62 -15.84
C LEU A 73 1.34 21.80 -16.80
N SER A 74 0.75 22.93 -16.39
CA SER A 74 0.70 24.13 -17.24
C SER A 74 -0.11 23.93 -18.55
N THR A 75 0.42 24.36 -19.70
CA THR A 75 -0.24 24.35 -21.01
C THR A 75 0.04 23.10 -21.85
N GLU A 76 0.75 22.12 -21.30
CA GLU A 76 1.07 20.88 -22.03
C GLU A 76 -0.18 20.08 -22.39
N ARG A 77 -0.05 19.22 -23.39
CA ARG A 77 -1.05 18.19 -23.70
C ARG A 77 -0.68 16.91 -22.99
N LEU A 78 -1.65 16.21 -22.43
CA LEU A 78 -1.46 14.99 -21.62
C LEU A 78 -2.18 13.82 -22.26
N SER A 79 -1.51 12.67 -22.34
CA SER A 79 -2.12 11.37 -22.62
C SER A 79 -1.87 10.41 -21.44
N ILE A 80 -2.91 9.70 -21.02
CA ILE A 80 -2.83 8.64 -20.03
C ILE A 80 -2.77 7.30 -20.74
N ILE A 81 -1.73 6.51 -20.50
CA ILE A 81 -1.65 5.10 -20.86
C ILE A 81 -2.19 4.31 -19.68
N ASP A 82 -3.39 3.77 -19.82
CA ASP A 82 -4.10 3.05 -18.78
C ASP A 82 -3.89 1.55 -18.93
N LEU A 83 -3.29 0.95 -17.93
CA LEU A 83 -2.95 -0.47 -17.86
C LEU A 83 -3.94 -1.27 -17.01
N GLY A 84 -5.00 -0.63 -16.49
CA GLY A 84 -5.93 -1.26 -15.55
C GLY A 84 -6.58 -2.55 -16.06
N GLU A 85 -6.77 -2.65 -17.37
CA GLU A 85 -7.31 -3.87 -18.03
C GLU A 85 -6.21 -4.89 -18.40
N MET A 86 -4.93 -4.54 -18.28
CA MET A 86 -3.80 -5.45 -18.50
C MET A 86 -3.48 -6.16 -17.19
N SER A 87 -4.41 -6.99 -16.72
CA SER A 87 -4.32 -7.73 -15.48
C SER A 87 -3.99 -9.20 -15.73
N GLY A 88 -3.35 -9.82 -14.76
CA GLY A 88 -3.02 -11.25 -14.77
C GLY A 88 -1.89 -11.57 -13.82
N LEU A 89 -1.95 -12.77 -13.26
CA LEU A 89 -0.92 -13.33 -12.40
C LEU A 89 -0.65 -14.76 -12.82
N ASP A 90 0.58 -15.03 -13.23
CA ASP A 90 1.05 -16.36 -13.59
C ASP A 90 1.81 -16.95 -12.40
N TYR A 91 1.63 -18.24 -12.18
CA TYR A 91 2.34 -19.04 -11.19
C TYR A 91 2.69 -20.40 -11.75
N ASP A 92 3.94 -20.82 -11.56
CA ASP A 92 4.42 -22.15 -11.88
C ASP A 92 5.41 -22.62 -10.79
N GLU A 93 5.10 -23.76 -10.16
CA GLU A 93 5.94 -24.38 -9.13
C GLU A 93 7.33 -24.73 -9.67
N ASP A 94 7.41 -25.17 -10.91
CA ASP A 94 8.63 -25.64 -11.58
C ASP A 94 9.47 -24.49 -12.16
N LYS A 95 9.05 -23.22 -11.92
CA LYS A 95 9.77 -22.03 -12.39
C LYS A 95 9.97 -22.02 -13.91
N THR A 96 8.93 -22.21 -14.69
CA THR A 96 9.03 -22.20 -16.17
C THR A 96 8.58 -20.90 -16.83
N ILE A 97 8.10 -19.93 -16.04
CA ILE A 97 7.64 -18.64 -16.55
C ILE A 97 8.82 -17.85 -17.09
N THR A 98 8.74 -17.37 -18.35
CA THR A 98 9.78 -16.57 -19.00
C THR A 98 9.25 -15.23 -19.47
N SER A 99 10.15 -14.27 -19.71
CA SER A 99 9.82 -13.05 -20.44
C SER A 99 10.06 -13.25 -21.94
N LEU A 100 9.19 -12.67 -22.78
CA LEU A 100 9.37 -12.63 -24.21
C LEU A 100 10.58 -11.76 -24.63
N TRP A 101 10.96 -10.82 -23.80
CA TRP A 101 12.02 -9.85 -24.05
C TRP A 101 13.33 -10.17 -23.33
N ASP A 102 13.40 -11.29 -22.66
CA ASP A 102 14.63 -11.81 -22.06
C ASP A 102 15.39 -12.69 -23.06
N ALA A 103 16.52 -12.17 -23.58
CA ALA A 103 17.37 -12.92 -24.47
C ALA A 103 18.00 -14.16 -23.84
N ASN A 104 18.20 -14.15 -22.50
CA ASN A 104 18.80 -15.25 -21.74
C ASN A 104 17.80 -16.32 -21.35
N LYS A 105 16.49 -16.09 -21.57
CA LYS A 105 15.42 -17.02 -21.20
C LYS A 105 15.45 -17.43 -19.73
N ASN A 106 15.75 -16.46 -18.83
CA ASN A 106 15.65 -16.71 -17.39
C ASN A 106 14.22 -17.09 -17.02
N THR A 107 14.10 -17.91 -15.99
CA THR A 107 12.84 -18.49 -15.57
C THR A 107 12.45 -18.02 -14.17
N TYR A 108 11.14 -17.91 -13.93
CA TYR A 108 10.54 -17.37 -12.71
C TYR A 108 9.40 -18.25 -12.22
N ARG A 109 9.11 -18.17 -10.93
CA ARG A 109 7.95 -18.84 -10.34
C ARG A 109 6.67 -18.00 -10.47
N PHE A 110 6.80 -16.69 -10.42
CA PHE A 110 5.65 -15.78 -10.48
C PHE A 110 5.90 -14.65 -11.47
N LYS A 111 4.80 -14.23 -12.11
CA LYS A 111 4.74 -13.02 -12.93
C LYS A 111 3.44 -12.30 -12.64
N SER A 112 3.48 -10.99 -12.43
CA SER A 112 2.29 -10.16 -12.30
C SER A 112 2.32 -9.04 -13.35
N LEU A 113 1.26 -8.93 -14.14
CA LEU A 113 1.05 -7.78 -15.00
C LEU A 113 0.69 -6.55 -14.16
N THR A 114 1.10 -5.37 -14.63
CA THR A 114 1.03 -4.13 -13.86
C THR A 114 -0.37 -3.56 -13.68
N GLY A 115 -1.35 -3.98 -14.47
CA GLY A 115 -2.77 -3.67 -14.26
C GLY A 115 -3.43 -4.50 -13.16
N ASN A 116 -2.76 -5.54 -12.67
CA ASN A 116 -3.30 -6.36 -11.60
C ASN A 116 -3.51 -5.52 -10.33
N GLN A 117 -4.56 -5.84 -9.56
CA GLN A 117 -4.87 -5.14 -8.31
C GLN A 117 -4.48 -5.99 -7.09
N ASN A 118 -4.23 -5.34 -5.95
CA ASN A 118 -3.80 -6.02 -4.72
C ASN A 118 -4.73 -7.19 -4.35
N TRP A 119 -6.04 -7.00 -4.41
CA TRP A 119 -6.97 -8.08 -4.05
C TRP A 119 -6.84 -9.30 -4.94
N ASN A 120 -6.73 -9.11 -6.25
CA ASN A 120 -6.51 -10.22 -7.18
C ASN A 120 -5.19 -10.93 -6.90
N GLY A 121 -4.15 -10.16 -6.58
CA GLY A 121 -2.85 -10.70 -6.16
C GLY A 121 -2.97 -11.59 -4.92
N TYR A 122 -3.58 -11.09 -3.83
CA TYR A 122 -3.75 -11.86 -2.60
C TYR A 122 -4.52 -13.15 -2.82
N VAL A 123 -5.68 -13.08 -3.46
CA VAL A 123 -6.54 -14.26 -3.69
C VAL A 123 -5.85 -15.29 -4.57
N SER A 124 -5.26 -14.85 -5.69
CA SER A 124 -4.64 -15.77 -6.65
C SER A 124 -3.40 -16.44 -6.08
N LEU A 125 -2.52 -15.68 -5.42
CA LEU A 125 -1.31 -16.21 -4.79
C LEU A 125 -1.66 -17.21 -3.69
N TYR A 126 -2.56 -16.82 -2.78
CA TYR A 126 -2.97 -17.68 -1.68
C TYR A 126 -3.57 -19.01 -2.17
N LYS A 127 -4.52 -18.95 -3.10
CA LYS A 127 -5.21 -20.16 -3.62
C LYS A 127 -4.29 -21.08 -4.41
N ARG A 128 -3.35 -20.53 -5.17
CA ARG A 128 -2.51 -21.30 -6.10
C ARG A 128 -1.22 -21.81 -5.45
N SER A 129 -0.66 -21.08 -4.49
CA SER A 129 0.68 -21.36 -3.96
C SER A 129 0.81 -21.24 -2.44
N GLY A 130 -0.21 -20.77 -1.71
CA GLY A 130 -0.08 -20.43 -0.28
C GLY A 130 0.85 -19.24 -0.02
N ARG A 131 1.17 -18.46 -1.06
CA ARG A 131 2.06 -17.28 -0.99
C ARG A 131 1.24 -16.00 -0.98
N THR A 132 1.91 -14.89 -0.70
CA THR A 132 1.34 -13.54 -0.75
C THR A 132 2.40 -12.51 -1.16
N ILE A 133 1.97 -11.29 -1.40
CA ILE A 133 2.83 -10.11 -1.42
C ILE A 133 2.65 -9.35 -0.09
N PRO A 134 3.68 -8.71 0.47
CA PRO A 134 3.53 -7.86 1.66
C PRO A 134 2.95 -6.47 1.29
N GLY A 135 1.93 -6.45 0.43
CA GLY A 135 1.35 -5.24 -0.15
C GLY A 135 0.28 -4.58 0.73
N GLY A 136 -0.22 -3.44 0.24
CA GLY A 136 -1.17 -2.59 0.97
C GLY A 136 -2.59 -3.15 1.07
N SER A 137 -3.36 -2.62 2.00
CA SER A 137 -4.73 -3.08 2.30
C SER A 137 -5.79 -2.60 1.29
N CYS A 138 -5.48 -1.61 0.47
CA CYS A 138 -6.44 -1.12 -0.52
C CYS A 138 -6.57 -2.09 -1.69
N TYR A 139 -7.75 -2.66 -1.89
CA TYR A 139 -8.01 -3.71 -2.87
C TYR A 139 -7.75 -3.27 -4.32
N SER A 140 -8.21 -2.08 -4.65
CA SER A 140 -8.16 -1.53 -6.01
C SER A 140 -6.84 -0.84 -6.35
N VAL A 141 -5.86 -0.82 -5.44
CA VAL A 141 -4.52 -0.32 -5.77
C VAL A 141 -3.87 -1.25 -6.77
N GLY A 142 -3.44 -0.69 -7.90
CA GLY A 142 -2.75 -1.45 -8.93
C GLY A 142 -1.29 -1.70 -8.59
N VAL A 143 -0.84 -2.93 -8.80
CA VAL A 143 0.52 -3.36 -8.45
C VAL A 143 1.59 -2.58 -9.21
N GLY A 144 1.28 -2.05 -10.41
CA GLY A 144 2.22 -1.27 -11.21
C GLY A 144 2.78 -0.07 -10.46
N GLY A 145 1.90 0.79 -9.94
CA GLY A 145 2.31 1.93 -9.13
C GLY A 145 2.70 1.55 -7.70
N HIS A 146 2.07 0.52 -7.14
CA HIS A 146 2.32 0.10 -5.77
C HIS A 146 3.73 -0.45 -5.58
N ILE A 147 4.15 -1.40 -6.42
CA ILE A 147 5.49 -2.00 -6.33
C ILE A 147 6.58 -0.99 -6.66
N SER A 148 6.39 -0.18 -7.72
CA SER A 148 7.37 0.87 -8.07
C SER A 148 7.56 1.94 -6.99
N GLY A 149 6.62 2.06 -6.04
CA GLY A 149 6.72 2.90 -4.84
C GLY A 149 7.20 2.14 -3.59
N GLY A 150 7.62 0.88 -3.71
CA GLY A 150 8.05 0.01 -2.62
C GLY A 150 7.06 -1.11 -2.31
N GLY A 151 5.77 -0.85 -2.26
CA GLY A 151 4.75 -1.87 -1.96
C GLY A 151 4.65 -2.19 -0.48
N TYR A 152 4.43 -1.17 0.34
CA TYR A 152 4.23 -1.28 1.80
C TYR A 152 2.82 -1.74 2.16
N GLY A 153 2.72 -2.59 3.18
CA GLY A 153 1.44 -3.07 3.71
C GLY A 153 1.55 -3.83 5.04
N LEU A 154 0.49 -4.55 5.37
CA LEU A 154 0.27 -5.13 6.70
C LEU A 154 1.25 -6.25 7.07
N LEU A 155 1.94 -6.82 6.11
CA LEU A 155 2.97 -7.84 6.34
C LEU A 155 4.40 -7.33 6.08
N SER A 156 4.57 -6.02 5.84
CA SER A 156 5.90 -5.51 5.48
C SER A 156 6.91 -5.55 6.63
N ARG A 157 6.46 -5.39 7.86
CA ARG A 157 7.35 -5.61 9.02
C ARG A 157 7.84 -7.06 9.13
N LEU A 158 7.05 -8.01 8.62
CA LEU A 158 7.36 -9.45 8.66
C LEU A 158 8.21 -9.88 7.46
N HIS A 159 7.97 -9.31 6.29
CA HIS A 159 8.48 -9.83 5.02
C HIS A 159 9.23 -8.80 4.16
N GLY A 160 9.45 -7.57 4.65
CA GLY A 160 9.97 -6.48 3.84
C GLY A 160 8.90 -5.85 2.92
N LEU A 161 9.32 -5.03 2.00
CA LEU A 161 8.46 -4.44 0.99
C LEU A 161 8.22 -5.42 -0.17
N THR A 162 7.14 -5.23 -0.92
CA THR A 162 6.89 -6.09 -2.11
C THR A 162 8.04 -5.98 -3.12
N VAL A 163 8.66 -4.81 -3.24
CA VAL A 163 9.78 -4.55 -4.14
C VAL A 163 11.02 -5.37 -3.81
N ASP A 164 11.22 -5.75 -2.55
CA ASP A 164 12.38 -6.56 -2.11
C ASP A 164 12.36 -7.99 -2.68
N TRP A 165 11.21 -8.42 -3.21
CA TRP A 165 11.00 -9.73 -3.81
C TRP A 165 11.10 -9.70 -5.34
N VAL A 166 11.16 -8.49 -5.95
CA VAL A 166 11.23 -8.35 -7.41
C VAL A 166 12.60 -8.78 -7.91
N THR A 167 12.64 -9.74 -8.83
CA THR A 167 13.87 -10.24 -9.45
C THR A 167 14.01 -9.85 -10.90
N GLY A 168 12.92 -9.48 -11.56
CA GLY A 168 12.94 -9.02 -12.95
C GLY A 168 11.74 -8.14 -13.29
N VAL A 169 11.90 -7.32 -14.33
CA VAL A 169 10.87 -6.39 -14.81
C VAL A 169 10.88 -6.37 -16.35
N ASP A 170 9.69 -6.45 -16.94
CA ASP A 170 9.48 -6.09 -18.33
C ASP A 170 9.08 -4.62 -18.42
N ILE A 171 9.77 -3.86 -19.24
CA ILE A 171 9.58 -2.41 -19.35
C ILE A 171 9.68 -1.93 -20.79
N LEU A 172 8.79 -1.03 -21.19
CA LEU A 172 8.88 -0.29 -22.45
C LEU A 172 9.66 0.99 -22.21
N VAL A 173 10.78 1.15 -22.90
CA VAL A 173 11.70 2.28 -22.73
C VAL A 173 12.02 2.97 -24.06
N PRO A 174 12.39 4.26 -24.05
CA PRO A 174 12.99 4.90 -25.20
C PRO A 174 14.39 4.33 -25.47
N VAL A 175 14.74 4.14 -26.73
CA VAL A 175 16.07 3.68 -27.17
C VAL A 175 16.67 4.62 -28.20
N GLY A 176 17.94 4.91 -28.05
CA GLY A 176 18.70 5.81 -28.95
C GLY A 176 18.23 7.27 -28.87
N ASN A 177 18.54 8.02 -29.93
CA ASN A 177 18.16 9.43 -30.04
C ASN A 177 16.68 9.55 -30.42
N ALA A 178 15.84 9.89 -29.45
CA ALA A 178 14.47 10.34 -29.53
C ALA A 178 13.46 9.49 -30.35
N HIS A 179 12.42 9.04 -29.72
CA HIS A 179 11.18 8.52 -30.28
C HIS A 179 11.13 7.04 -30.73
N ARG A 180 12.20 6.28 -30.64
CA ARG A 180 12.11 4.83 -30.80
C ARG A 180 11.85 4.20 -29.42
N LEU A 181 10.89 3.30 -29.37
CA LEU A 181 10.58 2.54 -28.15
C LEU A 181 10.98 1.07 -28.34
N ALA A 182 11.41 0.43 -27.27
CA ALA A 182 11.63 -1.01 -27.25
C ALA A 182 11.24 -1.59 -25.90
N PHE A 183 10.74 -2.82 -25.93
CA PHE A 183 10.61 -3.61 -24.71
C PHE A 183 11.98 -4.15 -24.30
N ARG A 184 12.22 -4.14 -23.01
CA ARG A 184 13.39 -4.75 -22.37
C ARG A 184 12.98 -5.57 -21.18
N HIS A 185 13.71 -6.64 -20.93
CA HIS A 185 13.68 -7.36 -19.69
C HIS A 185 14.93 -7.04 -18.87
N VAL A 186 14.76 -6.60 -17.64
CA VAL A 186 15.88 -6.22 -16.76
C VAL A 186 15.85 -7.02 -15.46
N ARG A 187 17.03 -7.38 -14.94
CA ARG A 187 17.22 -8.23 -13.76
C ARG A 187 18.27 -7.66 -12.83
N ALA A 188 18.15 -8.01 -11.52
CA ALA A 188 19.11 -7.62 -10.49
C ALA A 188 20.52 -8.23 -10.72
N ASP A 189 20.58 -9.43 -11.31
CA ASP A 189 21.81 -10.17 -11.60
C ASP A 189 22.31 -10.00 -13.05
N SER A 190 21.77 -9.02 -13.79
CA SER A 190 22.23 -8.74 -15.16
C SER A 190 23.70 -8.37 -15.18
N VAL A 191 24.43 -8.86 -16.19
CA VAL A 191 25.81 -8.44 -16.46
C VAL A 191 25.89 -6.97 -16.89
N SER A 192 24.82 -6.45 -17.47
CA SER A 192 24.68 -5.04 -17.87
C SER A 192 24.41 -4.17 -16.65
N GLU A 193 25.29 -3.23 -16.36
CA GLU A 193 25.12 -2.23 -15.31
C GLU A 193 23.86 -1.39 -15.56
N VAL A 194 23.63 -0.95 -16.80
CA VAL A 194 22.46 -0.17 -17.19
C VAL A 194 21.14 -0.92 -16.90
N ASP A 195 21.12 -2.24 -17.06
CA ASP A 195 19.93 -3.04 -16.76
C ASP A 195 19.71 -3.15 -15.24
N ARG A 196 20.77 -3.31 -14.46
CA ARG A 196 20.67 -3.30 -13.00
C ARG A 196 20.18 -1.95 -12.47
N GLU A 197 20.75 -0.84 -12.99
CA GLU A 197 20.32 0.52 -12.63
C GLU A 197 18.86 0.77 -13.03
N LEU A 198 18.44 0.31 -14.21
CA LEU A 198 17.05 0.43 -14.64
C LEU A 198 16.10 -0.38 -13.75
N LEU A 199 16.48 -1.59 -13.34
CA LEU A 199 15.69 -2.33 -12.35
C LEU A 199 15.59 -1.56 -11.03
N MET A 200 16.70 -1.04 -10.49
CA MET A 200 16.69 -0.23 -9.27
C MET A 200 15.79 1.00 -9.41
N ALA A 201 15.82 1.66 -10.57
CA ALA A 201 14.93 2.77 -10.86
C ALA A 201 13.44 2.38 -10.87
N CYS A 202 13.11 1.17 -11.31
CA CYS A 202 11.74 0.61 -11.21
C CYS A 202 11.32 0.27 -9.78
N CYS A 203 12.28 0.18 -8.85
CA CYS A 203 12.10 -0.26 -7.48
C CYS A 203 12.15 0.88 -6.44
N GLY A 204 11.64 2.07 -6.77
CA GLY A 204 11.52 3.16 -5.79
C GLY A 204 11.91 4.56 -6.28
N ALA A 205 12.47 4.70 -7.48
CA ALA A 205 12.89 6.00 -7.99
C ALA A 205 11.76 6.81 -8.67
N GLY A 206 10.53 6.51 -8.38
CA GLY A 206 9.34 7.18 -8.92
C GLY A 206 8.72 6.43 -10.09
N GLY A 207 7.50 5.95 -9.90
CA GLY A 207 6.77 5.16 -10.90
C GLY A 207 6.54 5.92 -12.21
N GLY A 208 6.81 5.25 -13.34
CA GLY A 208 6.55 5.77 -14.67
C GLY A 208 7.58 6.77 -15.21
N ASN A 209 8.67 7.08 -14.47
CA ASN A 209 9.66 8.06 -14.92
C ASN A 209 10.71 7.47 -15.87
N PHE A 210 10.96 6.17 -15.83
CA PHE A 210 12.02 5.50 -16.57
C PHE A 210 11.50 4.62 -17.72
N GLY A 211 10.21 4.57 -17.89
CA GLY A 211 9.50 3.76 -18.88
C GLY A 211 8.15 3.28 -18.37
N ILE A 212 7.48 2.45 -19.18
CA ILE A 212 6.21 1.86 -18.84
C ILE A 212 6.43 0.41 -18.44
N ILE A 213 6.29 0.12 -17.15
CA ILE A 213 6.44 -1.24 -16.64
C ILE A 213 5.24 -2.08 -17.07
N ILE A 214 5.51 -3.24 -17.66
CA ILE A 214 4.53 -4.18 -18.20
C ILE A 214 4.25 -5.30 -17.20
N ALA A 215 5.31 -5.87 -16.62
CA ALA A 215 5.21 -6.98 -15.69
C ALA A 215 6.36 -6.97 -14.68
N TYR A 216 6.06 -7.47 -13.48
CA TYR A 216 7.03 -7.84 -12.46
C TYR A 216 7.19 -9.36 -12.41
N TYR A 217 8.41 -9.82 -12.17
CA TYR A 217 8.78 -11.22 -12.04
C TYR A 217 9.41 -11.49 -10.68
N PHE A 218 9.11 -12.67 -10.13
CA PHE A 218 9.60 -13.05 -8.81
C PHE A 218 10.08 -14.51 -8.84
N ASP A 219 11.25 -14.76 -8.27
CA ASP A 219 11.77 -16.12 -8.10
C ASP A 219 11.05 -16.86 -6.97
N ASP A 220 10.66 -16.13 -5.95
CA ASP A 220 9.80 -16.60 -4.87
C ASP A 220 9.01 -15.42 -4.26
N LEU A 221 8.02 -15.73 -3.44
CA LEU A 221 7.24 -14.79 -2.65
C LEU A 221 7.06 -15.36 -1.24
N PRO A 222 6.83 -14.50 -0.22
CA PRO A 222 6.69 -14.97 1.15
C PRO A 222 5.45 -15.85 1.33
N LYS A 223 5.52 -16.79 2.26
CA LYS A 223 4.38 -17.58 2.68
C LYS A 223 3.33 -16.68 3.30
N ALA A 224 2.08 -16.87 2.90
CA ALA A 224 0.96 -16.20 3.55
C ALA A 224 0.77 -16.78 4.96
N PRO A 225 0.45 -15.96 5.97
CA PRO A 225 0.04 -16.46 7.27
C PRO A 225 -1.20 -17.36 7.16
N GLN A 226 -1.36 -18.30 8.07
CA GLN A 226 -2.58 -19.10 8.16
C GLN A 226 -3.63 -18.42 9.03
N LYS A 227 -3.20 -17.83 10.17
CA LYS A 227 -4.05 -17.16 11.13
C LYS A 227 -3.59 -15.75 11.44
N ALA A 228 -4.52 -14.88 11.72
CA ALA A 228 -4.25 -13.52 12.18
C ALA A 228 -5.34 -13.01 13.12
N TYR A 229 -5.04 -11.97 13.87
CA TYR A 229 -6.02 -11.11 14.55
C TYR A 229 -6.17 -9.81 13.81
N TRP A 230 -7.38 -9.26 13.89
CA TRP A 230 -7.67 -7.87 13.58
C TRP A 230 -8.32 -7.21 14.80
N ILE A 231 -7.64 -6.24 15.40
CA ILE A 231 -8.00 -5.66 16.68
C ILE A 231 -8.00 -4.14 16.58
N PRO A 232 -9.16 -3.50 16.32
CA PRO A 232 -9.28 -2.05 16.36
C PRO A 232 -9.59 -1.56 17.78
N LEU A 233 -8.59 -1.00 18.48
CA LEU A 233 -8.71 -0.42 19.80
C LEU A 233 -9.07 1.06 19.72
N THR A 234 -9.95 1.52 20.60
CA THR A 234 -10.41 2.91 20.65
C THR A 234 -10.10 3.54 21.99
N TYR A 235 -9.48 4.73 21.92
CA TYR A 235 -9.17 5.58 23.06
C TYR A 235 -9.83 6.94 22.85
N PRO A 236 -10.87 7.31 23.64
CA PRO A 236 -11.51 8.62 23.51
C PRO A 236 -10.55 9.75 23.87
N TRP A 237 -10.54 10.85 23.09
CA TRP A 237 -9.77 12.03 23.41
C TRP A 237 -10.10 12.59 24.79
N SER A 238 -11.37 12.53 25.20
CA SER A 238 -11.82 12.95 26.54
C SER A 238 -11.05 12.29 27.68
N SER A 239 -10.57 11.07 27.48
CA SER A 239 -9.78 10.32 28.48
C SER A 239 -8.27 10.35 28.16
N LEU A 240 -7.89 10.38 26.90
CA LEU A 240 -6.49 10.24 26.47
C LEU A 240 -5.69 11.55 26.53
N LYS A 241 -6.34 12.73 26.47
CA LYS A 241 -5.64 14.04 26.39
C LYS A 241 -4.54 14.22 27.42
N ALA A 242 -4.82 13.86 28.67
CA ALA A 242 -3.86 14.06 29.77
C ALA A 242 -2.61 13.16 29.67
N THR A 243 -2.75 11.98 29.07
CA THR A 243 -1.71 10.96 28.95
C THR A 243 -1.17 10.82 27.53
N PHE A 244 -1.69 11.61 26.57
CA PHE A 244 -1.35 11.48 25.16
C PHE A 244 0.15 11.53 24.85
N PRO A 245 0.97 12.42 25.46
CA PRO A 245 2.42 12.40 25.25
C PRO A 245 3.06 11.07 25.66
N ALA A 246 2.66 10.52 26.80
CA ALA A 246 3.16 9.24 27.28
C ALA A 246 2.71 8.08 26.36
N PHE A 247 1.46 8.11 25.91
CA PHE A 247 0.90 7.15 24.99
C PHE A 247 1.65 7.13 23.64
N LEU A 248 1.87 8.30 23.02
CA LEU A 248 2.56 8.40 21.75
C LEU A 248 4.03 8.00 21.83
N LYS A 249 4.71 8.38 22.94
CA LYS A 249 6.09 7.97 23.21
C LYS A 249 6.21 6.48 23.47
N ALA A 250 5.28 5.87 24.21
CA ALA A 250 5.25 4.43 24.45
C ALA A 250 5.02 3.65 23.16
N TYR A 251 4.15 4.14 22.26
CA TYR A 251 3.95 3.57 20.94
C TYR A 251 5.27 3.51 20.16
N TRP A 252 5.95 4.63 19.99
CA TRP A 252 7.22 4.69 19.26
C TRP A 252 8.29 3.81 19.92
N GLN A 253 8.41 3.88 21.26
CA GLN A 253 9.42 3.16 22.02
C GLN A 253 9.26 1.64 21.87
N TRP A 254 8.01 1.15 21.90
CA TRP A 254 7.79 -0.30 21.72
C TRP A 254 8.32 -0.78 20.38
N PHE A 255 8.05 -0.06 19.29
CA PHE A 255 8.56 -0.44 17.97
C PHE A 255 10.09 -0.30 17.88
N ALA A 256 10.68 0.71 18.52
CA ALA A 256 12.13 0.87 18.56
C ALA A 256 12.82 -0.28 19.33
N ASP A 257 12.25 -0.67 20.48
CA ASP A 257 12.80 -1.76 21.32
C ASP A 257 12.62 -3.14 20.67
N ASN A 258 11.63 -3.26 19.80
CA ASN A 258 11.27 -4.50 19.15
C ASN A 258 11.51 -4.48 17.62
N ASP A 259 12.32 -3.55 17.16
CA ASP A 259 12.77 -3.55 15.78
C ASP A 259 13.80 -4.66 15.60
N VAL A 260 13.41 -5.70 14.88
CA VAL A 260 14.28 -6.83 14.63
C VAL A 260 15.28 -6.43 13.56
N ASN A 261 16.53 -6.30 13.94
CA ASN A 261 17.59 -5.92 13.03
C ASN A 261 17.64 -6.79 11.76
N ALA A 262 18.08 -6.16 10.70
CA ALA A 262 18.35 -6.63 9.37
C ALA A 262 19.04 -8.02 9.21
N THR A 263 19.57 -8.57 10.26
CA THR A 263 20.23 -9.90 10.28
C THR A 263 19.29 -11.06 10.54
N SER A 264 18.05 -10.78 10.89
CA SER A 264 17.04 -11.82 11.03
C SER A 264 16.53 -12.21 9.64
N THR A 265 16.67 -13.46 9.31
CA THR A 265 16.31 -14.08 8.03
C THR A 265 14.96 -13.60 7.49
N LYS A 266 14.79 -13.55 6.17
CA LYS A 266 13.54 -13.22 5.43
C LYS A 266 12.29 -14.01 5.86
N GLU A 267 12.40 -14.91 6.79
CA GLU A 267 11.31 -15.68 7.38
C GLU A 267 11.03 -15.14 8.79
N GLY A 268 10.08 -14.21 8.86
CA GLY A 268 9.39 -13.73 10.04
C GLY A 268 9.99 -14.02 11.40
N VAL A 269 10.87 -13.17 11.88
CA VAL A 269 11.46 -13.35 13.21
C VAL A 269 10.93 -12.28 14.16
N GLY A 270 10.62 -12.71 15.37
CA GLY A 270 10.25 -11.83 16.46
C GLY A 270 8.90 -11.12 16.26
N ASN A 271 8.88 -9.82 16.49
CA ASN A 271 7.65 -9.01 16.52
C ASN A 271 7.22 -8.44 15.16
N GLY A 272 7.83 -8.88 14.05
CA GLY A 272 7.53 -8.43 12.70
C GLY A 272 6.08 -8.67 12.28
N GLY A 273 5.40 -9.66 12.85
CA GLY A 273 3.99 -9.92 12.59
C GLY A 273 3.01 -8.89 13.17
N LEU A 274 3.47 -7.96 14.02
CA LEU A 274 2.66 -6.88 14.57
C LEU A 274 2.71 -5.66 13.66
N PHE A 275 1.59 -5.39 13.02
CA PHE A 275 1.37 -4.20 12.20
C PHE A 275 0.29 -3.32 12.84
N THR A 276 0.47 -2.00 12.82
CA THR A 276 -0.51 -1.07 13.38
C THR A 276 -0.74 0.14 12.49
N LEU A 277 -1.97 0.63 12.53
CA LEU A 277 -2.39 1.95 12.07
C LEU A 277 -2.89 2.74 13.28
N LEU A 278 -2.12 3.71 13.74
CA LEU A 278 -2.57 4.62 14.81
C LEU A 278 -3.19 5.86 14.15
N LYS A 279 -4.51 5.99 14.23
CA LYS A 279 -5.28 7.08 13.64
C LYS A 279 -5.68 8.10 14.71
N LEU A 280 -5.05 9.24 14.65
CA LEU A 280 -5.33 10.39 15.49
C LEU A 280 -6.35 11.28 14.75
N ASN A 281 -7.63 11.03 14.97
CA ASN A 281 -8.68 11.80 14.32
C ASN A 281 -8.80 13.20 14.92
N HIS A 282 -9.15 14.20 14.10
CA HIS A 282 -9.52 15.52 14.61
C HIS A 282 -10.80 15.43 15.44
N ILE A 283 -10.87 16.18 16.55
CA ILE A 283 -11.98 16.12 17.52
C ILE A 283 -13.34 16.44 16.87
N ASP A 284 -13.37 17.32 15.87
CA ASP A 284 -14.60 17.65 15.14
C ASP A 284 -15.10 16.49 14.27
N ALA A 285 -14.23 15.54 13.91
CA ALA A 285 -14.59 14.34 13.14
C ALA A 285 -15.00 13.21 14.09
N SER A 286 -14.25 12.99 15.16
CA SER A 286 -14.48 11.90 16.09
C SER A 286 -13.73 12.15 17.42
N ASP A 287 -14.38 11.88 18.55
CA ASP A 287 -13.70 11.86 19.86
C ASP A 287 -12.75 10.67 20.03
N ASN A 288 -12.44 9.93 18.98
CA ASN A 288 -11.70 8.67 19.09
C ASN A 288 -10.34 8.72 18.40
N VAL A 289 -9.30 8.32 19.14
CA VAL A 289 -8.04 7.82 18.61
C VAL A 289 -8.21 6.32 18.40
N VAL A 290 -7.88 5.82 17.21
CA VAL A 290 -8.04 4.41 16.86
C VAL A 290 -6.67 3.79 16.62
N LEU A 291 -6.36 2.73 17.37
CA LEU A 291 -5.20 1.89 17.18
C LEU A 291 -5.66 0.56 16.58
N ALA A 292 -5.57 0.48 15.25
CA ALA A 292 -5.91 -0.74 14.54
C ALA A 292 -4.70 -1.64 14.42
N ILE A 293 -4.83 -2.89 14.83
CA ILE A 293 -3.75 -3.86 14.89
C ILE A 293 -4.10 -5.04 13.98
N GLN A 294 -3.20 -5.38 13.03
CA GLN A 294 -3.13 -6.72 12.47
C GLN A 294 -1.97 -7.45 13.12
N TYR A 295 -2.21 -8.65 13.60
CA TYR A 295 -1.16 -9.48 14.17
C TYR A 295 -1.20 -10.90 13.64
N THR A 296 -0.02 -11.44 13.33
CA THR A 296 0.23 -12.85 13.13
C THR A 296 1.56 -13.21 13.81
N GLY A 297 1.65 -14.38 14.39
CA GLY A 297 2.90 -14.82 15.02
C GLY A 297 3.98 -15.22 14.01
N PRO A 298 5.19 -15.52 14.47
CA PRO A 298 6.36 -15.78 13.62
C PRO A 298 6.14 -16.86 12.56
N ASN A 299 5.37 -17.90 12.90
CA ASN A 299 5.08 -19.02 11.99
C ASN A 299 3.75 -18.86 11.24
N GLY A 300 3.21 -17.65 11.15
CA GLY A 300 1.91 -17.40 10.54
C GLY A 300 0.74 -17.98 11.34
N GLN A 301 0.91 -18.23 12.63
CA GLN A 301 -0.10 -18.70 13.58
C GLN A 301 -0.30 -17.69 14.69
N VAL A 302 -1.42 -17.79 15.40
CA VAL A 302 -1.72 -17.02 16.61
C VAL A 302 -2.17 -17.97 17.72
N GLY A 303 -2.20 -17.48 18.95
CA GLY A 303 -2.60 -18.24 20.14
C GLY A 303 -1.41 -18.67 21.01
N GLY A 304 -1.65 -18.77 22.30
CA GLY A 304 -0.66 -19.22 23.29
C GLY A 304 0.61 -18.36 23.30
N ALA A 305 1.77 -19.02 23.20
CA ALA A 305 3.06 -18.33 23.20
C ALA A 305 3.28 -17.39 22.00
N ASN A 306 2.58 -17.61 20.89
CA ASN A 306 2.68 -16.73 19.72
C ASN A 306 2.17 -15.32 20.02
N ASP A 307 1.26 -15.15 20.99
CA ASP A 307 0.62 -13.88 21.27
C ASP A 307 1.38 -13.01 22.29
N ILE A 308 2.51 -13.49 22.81
CA ILE A 308 3.32 -12.76 23.82
C ILE A 308 3.65 -11.32 23.33
N PRO A 309 4.16 -11.10 22.11
CA PRO A 309 4.48 -9.75 21.65
C PRO A 309 3.25 -8.84 21.53
N LEU A 310 2.13 -9.38 21.06
CA LEU A 310 0.87 -8.65 20.94
C LEU A 310 0.35 -8.22 22.32
N ASN A 311 0.35 -9.14 23.27
CA ASN A 311 -0.13 -8.88 24.62
C ASN A 311 0.77 -7.84 25.35
N ASP A 312 2.10 -7.94 25.22
CA ASP A 312 3.05 -6.96 25.74
C ASP A 312 2.81 -5.57 25.15
N PHE A 313 2.60 -5.49 23.82
CA PHE A 313 2.27 -4.24 23.17
C PHE A 313 0.99 -3.61 23.70
N ILE A 314 -0.11 -4.37 23.77
CA ILE A 314 -1.40 -3.88 24.24
C ILE A 314 -1.31 -3.46 25.71
N GLU A 315 -0.64 -4.23 26.56
CA GLU A 315 -0.45 -3.89 27.98
C GLU A 315 0.31 -2.57 28.15
N LYS A 316 1.40 -2.36 27.40
CA LYS A 316 2.17 -1.11 27.42
C LYS A 316 1.35 0.08 26.92
N MET A 317 0.58 -0.09 25.87
CA MET A 317 -0.30 0.96 25.35
C MET A 317 -1.39 1.34 26.36
N ASN A 318 -2.03 0.36 26.97
CA ASN A 318 -3.06 0.58 27.99
C ASN A 318 -2.49 1.28 29.24
N ALA A 319 -1.31 0.86 29.69
CA ALA A 319 -0.62 1.48 30.83
C ALA A 319 -0.27 2.94 30.53
N ALA A 320 0.27 3.22 29.34
CA ALA A 320 0.61 4.58 28.93
C ALA A 320 -0.61 5.48 28.73
N ALA A 321 -1.72 4.91 28.24
CA ALA A 321 -2.99 5.62 28.13
C ALA A 321 -3.66 5.88 29.49
N GLY A 322 -3.31 5.08 30.52
CA GLY A 322 -3.98 5.13 31.84
C GLY A 322 -5.43 4.61 31.78
N MET A 323 -5.77 3.83 30.77
CA MET A 323 -7.12 3.32 30.56
C MET A 323 -7.15 2.02 29.76
N THR A 324 -8.22 1.26 29.89
CA THR A 324 -8.52 0.12 29.02
C THR A 324 -9.36 0.60 27.83
N PRO A 325 -8.92 0.37 26.59
CA PRO A 325 -9.65 0.77 25.41
C PRO A 325 -10.90 -0.07 25.21
N THR A 326 -11.76 0.37 24.29
CA THR A 326 -12.84 -0.43 23.73
C THR A 326 -12.48 -0.91 22.34
N ILE A 327 -13.08 -2.01 21.88
CA ILE A 327 -12.98 -2.42 20.48
C ILE A 327 -13.92 -1.54 19.67
N TYR A 328 -13.40 -0.97 18.59
CA TYR A 328 -14.16 -0.12 17.69
C TYR A 328 -14.81 -0.96 16.60
N ASP A 329 -16.14 -1.06 16.66
CA ASP A 329 -16.91 -1.93 15.75
C ASP A 329 -17.11 -1.34 14.34
N ASP A 330 -17.02 -0.01 14.16
CA ASP A 330 -17.34 0.68 12.92
C ASP A 330 -16.11 1.19 12.16
N PHE A 331 -14.92 0.69 12.50
CA PHE A 331 -13.64 1.27 12.08
C PHE A 331 -13.42 1.35 10.57
N ILE A 332 -13.94 0.41 9.79
CA ILE A 332 -13.49 0.26 8.41
C ILE A 332 -14.51 0.75 7.39
N LEU A 333 -15.78 0.68 7.70
CA LEU A 333 -16.79 0.94 6.67
C LEU A 333 -18.10 1.49 7.28
N PRO A 334 -18.33 2.79 7.21
CA PRO A 334 -19.58 3.40 7.72
C PRO A 334 -20.86 2.86 7.07
N ASN A 335 -20.76 2.12 5.96
CA ASN A 335 -21.89 1.59 5.18
C ASN A 335 -21.90 0.07 5.04
N ILE A 336 -21.00 -0.66 5.69
CA ILE A 336 -21.05 -2.12 5.75
C ILE A 336 -21.54 -2.53 7.13
N PRO A 337 -22.39 -3.57 7.23
CA PRO A 337 -22.89 -4.05 8.54
C PRO A 337 -21.74 -4.20 9.53
N PRO A 338 -21.85 -3.62 10.72
CA PRO A 338 -20.75 -3.58 11.67
C PRO A 338 -20.28 -5.00 12.01
N PHE A 339 -18.98 -5.16 12.22
CA PHE A 339 -18.35 -6.40 12.68
C PHE A 339 -18.79 -6.82 14.10
N LYS A 340 -19.91 -6.33 14.56
CA LYS A 340 -20.52 -6.65 15.89
C LYS A 340 -20.59 -8.15 16.18
N HIS A 341 -20.65 -8.95 15.12
CA HIS A 341 -20.69 -10.41 15.26
C HIS A 341 -19.32 -11.05 15.54
N LEU A 342 -18.22 -10.36 15.22
CA LEU A 342 -16.87 -10.90 15.41
C LEU A 342 -16.26 -10.45 16.75
N TYR A 343 -16.62 -9.26 17.22
CA TYR A 343 -16.12 -8.69 18.47
C TYR A 343 -17.23 -8.01 19.28
N PRO A 344 -18.21 -8.74 19.81
CA PRO A 344 -19.36 -8.16 20.51
C PRO A 344 -18.90 -7.46 21.80
N GLY A 345 -18.63 -6.17 21.75
CA GLY A 345 -18.42 -5.31 22.91
C GLY A 345 -17.37 -5.77 23.93
N ARG A 346 -16.37 -6.56 23.52
CA ARG A 346 -15.39 -7.13 24.44
C ARG A 346 -14.39 -6.06 24.88
N LYS A 347 -14.26 -5.89 26.16
CA LYS A 347 -13.10 -5.21 26.75
C LYS A 347 -11.90 -6.15 26.63
N ILE A 348 -10.85 -5.72 25.94
CA ILE A 348 -9.60 -6.46 25.93
C ILE A 348 -8.90 -6.16 27.25
N GLY A 349 -8.79 -7.19 28.07
CA GLY A 349 -7.96 -7.18 29.26
C GLY A 349 -6.47 -7.25 28.89
N ARG A 350 -5.70 -7.96 29.71
CA ARG A 350 -4.26 -8.13 29.52
C ARG A 350 -3.89 -9.11 28.37
N THR A 351 -4.83 -9.92 27.92
CA THR A 351 -4.62 -10.96 26.90
C THR A 351 -5.70 -10.89 25.84
N VAL A 352 -5.32 -11.15 24.59
CA VAL A 352 -6.26 -11.31 23.48
C VAL A 352 -6.95 -12.67 23.60
N ASP A 353 -8.26 -12.68 23.38
CA ASP A 353 -9.01 -13.93 23.33
C ASP A 353 -8.70 -14.68 22.03
N GLU A 354 -8.10 -15.84 22.14
CA GLU A 354 -7.73 -16.70 21.00
C GLU A 354 -8.95 -17.09 20.14
N SER A 355 -10.17 -17.07 20.70
CA SER A 355 -11.39 -17.30 19.93
C SER A 355 -11.68 -16.23 18.86
N ALA A 356 -10.97 -15.08 18.89
CA ALA A 356 -11.04 -14.03 17.90
C ALA A 356 -10.08 -14.27 16.72
N SER A 357 -9.31 -15.37 16.70
CA SER A 357 -8.44 -15.70 15.58
C SER A 357 -9.22 -16.00 14.31
N MET A 358 -8.73 -15.53 13.19
CA MET A 358 -9.34 -15.73 11.88
C MET A 358 -8.31 -16.25 10.89
N ASP A 359 -8.77 -16.89 9.82
CA ASP A 359 -7.92 -17.16 8.67
C ASP A 359 -7.39 -15.84 8.11
N TRP A 360 -6.08 -15.77 7.85
CA TRP A 360 -5.44 -14.53 7.38
C TRP A 360 -6.07 -13.96 6.10
N LEU A 361 -6.42 -14.80 5.14
CA LEU A 361 -7.08 -14.32 3.91
C LEU A 361 -8.43 -13.66 4.23
N HIS A 362 -9.15 -14.18 5.24
CA HIS A 362 -10.39 -13.56 5.71
C HIS A 362 -10.13 -12.20 6.35
N VAL A 363 -9.10 -12.08 7.22
CA VAL A 363 -8.68 -10.80 7.79
C VAL A 363 -8.35 -9.81 6.68
N THR A 364 -7.58 -10.22 5.68
CA THR A 364 -7.24 -9.38 4.52
C THR A 364 -8.50 -8.93 3.77
N GLN A 365 -9.50 -9.80 3.65
CA GLN A 365 -10.79 -9.45 3.04
C GLN A 365 -11.58 -8.41 3.83
N MET A 366 -11.48 -8.43 5.16
CA MET A 366 -12.13 -7.47 6.04
C MET A 366 -11.46 -6.09 6.00
N ILE A 367 -10.14 -6.04 5.80
CA ILE A 367 -9.35 -4.81 5.84
C ILE A 367 -9.27 -4.21 4.44
N ASN A 368 -10.37 -3.66 3.93
CA ASN A 368 -10.35 -2.92 2.67
C ASN A 368 -10.13 -1.43 2.92
N GLY A 369 -8.89 -0.99 2.76
CA GLY A 369 -8.52 0.42 2.94
C GLY A 369 -8.97 1.36 1.80
N SER A 370 -9.47 0.83 0.67
CA SER A 370 -9.87 1.67 -0.47
C SER A 370 -11.05 2.58 -0.14
N GLY A 371 -12.07 2.04 0.54
CA GLY A 371 -13.30 2.80 0.81
C GLY A 371 -13.92 3.40 -0.45
N SER A 372 -14.61 4.53 -0.29
CA SER A 372 -15.10 5.35 -1.41
C SER A 372 -14.02 6.28 -1.91
N ASN A 373 -14.09 6.65 -3.19
CA ASN A 373 -13.25 7.71 -3.75
C ASN A 373 -13.42 9.01 -2.95
N GLN A 374 -12.33 9.69 -2.66
CA GLN A 374 -12.31 10.86 -1.77
C GLN A 374 -11.52 12.01 -2.37
N ARG A 375 -11.71 13.19 -1.78
CA ARG A 375 -10.90 14.39 -2.07
C ARG A 375 -10.00 14.66 -0.89
N GLY A 376 -8.71 14.40 -1.03
CA GLY A 376 -7.76 14.54 0.05
C GLY A 376 -6.50 15.30 -0.36
N LYS A 377 -5.84 15.93 0.62
CA LYS A 377 -4.46 16.39 0.54
C LYS A 377 -3.63 15.58 1.52
N TYR A 378 -2.62 14.95 1.00
CA TYR A 378 -1.74 14.07 1.76
C TYR A 378 -0.38 14.73 1.97
N LYS A 379 0.21 14.47 3.12
CA LYS A 379 1.60 14.77 3.46
C LYS A 379 2.12 13.59 4.26
N SER A 380 3.34 13.17 4.00
CA SER A 380 3.99 12.08 4.73
C SER A 380 5.38 12.49 5.19
N ASP A 381 5.80 11.88 6.30
CA ASP A 381 7.14 12.01 6.85
C ASP A 381 7.51 10.71 7.57
N TYR A 382 8.81 10.50 7.80
CA TYR A 382 9.32 9.36 8.55
C TYR A 382 9.86 9.80 9.91
N GLN A 383 9.32 9.22 10.96
CA GLN A 383 9.75 9.49 12.34
C GLN A 383 10.82 8.49 12.77
N ILE A 384 12.09 8.89 12.67
CA ILE A 384 13.26 8.05 13.00
C ILE A 384 13.77 8.22 14.44
N LYS A 385 13.22 9.18 15.18
CA LYS A 385 13.52 9.45 16.59
C LYS A 385 12.23 9.47 17.38
N GLN A 386 12.34 9.27 18.71
CA GLN A 386 11.19 9.39 19.60
C GLN A 386 10.52 10.76 19.46
N PHE A 387 9.20 10.81 19.57
CA PHE A 387 8.44 12.06 19.58
C PHE A 387 8.89 12.97 20.71
N SER A 388 9.26 14.22 20.39
CA SER A 388 9.55 15.22 21.40
C SER A 388 8.29 15.71 22.11
N ASP A 389 8.43 16.38 23.26
CA ASP A 389 7.30 16.96 23.96
C ASP A 389 6.60 18.02 23.12
N GLU A 390 7.34 18.81 22.35
CA GLU A 390 6.82 19.83 21.46
C GLU A 390 5.99 19.20 20.33
N MET A 391 6.45 18.10 19.74
CA MET A 391 5.69 17.36 18.71
C MET A 391 4.40 16.80 19.28
N CYS A 392 4.47 16.17 20.46
CA CYS A 392 3.28 15.64 21.13
C CYS A 392 2.28 16.75 21.44
N HIS A 393 2.76 17.90 21.94
CA HIS A 393 1.92 19.04 22.25
C HIS A 393 1.29 19.66 20.98
N ALA A 394 2.05 19.80 19.91
CA ALA A 394 1.54 20.29 18.63
C ALA A 394 0.43 19.38 18.07
N LEU A 395 0.67 18.06 18.03
CA LEU A 395 -0.34 17.10 17.58
C LEU A 395 -1.60 17.18 18.45
N LEU A 396 -1.44 17.17 19.78
CA LEU A 396 -2.56 17.26 20.71
C LEU A 396 -3.37 18.54 20.48
N THR A 397 -2.70 19.69 20.41
CA THR A 397 -3.35 20.98 20.24
C THR A 397 -4.13 21.04 18.93
N HIS A 398 -3.50 20.69 17.81
CA HIS A 398 -4.14 20.81 16.49
C HIS A 398 -5.26 19.80 16.28
N LEU A 399 -5.16 18.61 16.87
CA LEU A 399 -6.19 17.59 16.70
C LEU A 399 -7.36 17.71 17.67
N THR A 400 -7.15 18.38 18.83
CA THR A 400 -8.20 18.48 19.86
C THR A 400 -8.77 19.89 20.06
N THR A 401 -8.37 20.86 19.24
CA THR A 401 -8.96 22.19 19.20
C THR A 401 -9.96 22.26 18.05
N ALA A 402 -11.21 22.58 18.36
CA ALA A 402 -12.24 22.74 17.35
C ALA A 402 -11.84 23.79 16.30
N THR A 403 -12.06 23.50 15.02
CA THR A 403 -11.70 24.40 13.94
C THR A 403 -12.88 25.22 13.44
N ALA A 404 -12.65 26.51 13.22
CA ALA A 404 -13.62 27.38 12.54
C ALA A 404 -13.73 27.04 11.05
N ASP A 405 -12.67 26.54 10.44
CA ASP A 405 -12.65 26.16 9.02
C ASP A 405 -13.08 24.71 8.84
N LYS A 406 -14.32 24.53 8.44
CA LYS A 406 -14.93 23.20 8.24
C LYS A 406 -14.25 22.33 7.19
N ARG A 407 -13.36 22.88 6.37
CA ARG A 407 -12.56 22.10 5.41
C ARG A 407 -11.56 21.17 6.10
N PHE A 408 -11.19 21.48 7.33
CA PHE A 408 -10.19 20.73 8.10
C PHE A 408 -10.78 19.81 9.18
N ASN A 409 -12.10 19.83 9.37
CA ASN A 409 -12.74 19.05 10.44
C ASN A 409 -12.64 17.53 10.23
N GLN A 410 -12.29 17.05 9.02
CA GLN A 410 -12.04 15.64 8.70
C GLN A 410 -10.54 15.29 8.66
N SER A 411 -9.68 16.20 9.12
CA SER A 411 -8.24 15.94 9.15
C SER A 411 -7.89 14.83 10.15
N LEU A 412 -6.87 14.08 9.84
CA LEU A 412 -6.30 13.08 10.73
C LEU A 412 -4.80 12.97 10.53
N VAL A 413 -4.11 12.48 11.55
CA VAL A 413 -2.73 12.00 11.43
C VAL A 413 -2.78 10.49 11.56
N GLN A 414 -2.30 9.77 10.54
CA GLN A 414 -2.13 8.33 10.59
C GLN A 414 -0.65 8.02 10.77
N ILE A 415 -0.35 7.19 11.76
CA ILE A 415 1.00 6.72 12.04
C ILE A 415 1.02 5.22 11.79
N ASP A 416 1.80 4.81 10.80
CA ASP A 416 1.98 3.42 10.42
C ASP A 416 3.23 2.86 11.09
N SER A 417 3.18 1.63 11.55
CA SER A 417 4.35 0.96 12.10
C SER A 417 5.30 0.54 10.98
N TYR A 418 6.44 1.21 10.88
CA TYR A 418 7.55 0.85 9.99
C TYR A 418 8.61 0.02 10.73
N GLY A 419 9.66 -0.42 10.03
CA GLY A 419 10.76 -1.18 10.63
C GLY A 419 10.62 -2.70 10.44
N GLY A 420 11.27 -3.48 11.28
CA GLY A 420 11.34 -4.94 11.13
C GLY A 420 12.09 -5.33 9.85
N ALA A 421 11.54 -6.26 9.08
CA ALA A 421 12.17 -6.72 7.84
C ALA A 421 12.34 -5.64 6.76
N ILE A 422 11.68 -4.47 6.89
CA ILE A 422 11.90 -3.32 5.98
C ILE A 422 13.31 -2.75 6.13
N ASN A 423 13.88 -2.85 7.34
CA ASN A 423 15.22 -2.34 7.66
C ASN A 423 16.35 -3.35 7.36
N SER A 424 16.03 -4.51 6.75
CA SER A 424 16.99 -5.58 6.46
C SER A 424 17.78 -5.37 5.16
#